data_59591ecdaae0e9de7c076feedb88b511
#
_entry.id   59591ecdaae0e9de7c076feedb88b511
#
_cell.length_a   1.000
_cell.length_b   1.000
_cell.length_c   1.000
_cell.angle_alpha   90.00
_cell.angle_beta   90.00
_cell.angle_gamma   90.00
#
_symmetry.space_group_name_H-M   'P 1'
#
loop_
_entity.id
_entity.type
_entity.pdbx_description
1 polymer ?
#
loop_
_entity_poly.entity_id
_entity_poly.type
_entity_poly.pdbx_seq_one_letter_code
_entity_poly.pdbx_strand_id
1 'polypeptide(L)'
;MDRAFKVFTVLLGFVGFSSAQELKACYKAYLFFMPVAETCITYKQQNNNLKVESFVRTINVGKVVKRVYNKGGAEIKLPDLSPKRFVYYQEEGEFKRYQEYIFGNGKIKTTEIKYVKLSDQIEKKEEKEYNYRGYVDPYTASLILYRDSARVNKGTVKMFYDDKEYLLPYSVVGREKIDTPAGSFIARKIEVHPNIETKGLLKPRGTWYLWIDEETNLPVRMELKFAIGSASARLEKVEGDKNLLRNVLSAKR
;
A
#
# COMPACT_ATOMS: atom_id res chain seq x y z
N MET A 1 -10.98 72.94 13.48
CA MET A 1 -9.74 72.23 13.10
C MET A 1 -9.93 70.78 13.55
N ASP A 2 -10.56 69.98 12.70
CA ASP A 2 -10.88 68.57 12.98
C ASP A 2 -9.84 67.66 12.30
N ARG A 3 -9.08 66.94 13.11
CA ARG A 3 -8.16 65.91 12.63
C ARG A 3 -8.88 64.54 12.68
N ALA A 4 -9.33 64.07 11.52
CA ALA A 4 -9.83 62.72 11.35
C ALA A 4 -8.67 61.72 11.41
N PHE A 5 -8.68 60.83 12.42
CA PHE A 5 -7.75 59.74 12.58
C PHE A 5 -8.27 58.56 11.73
N LYS A 6 -7.64 58.28 10.59
CA LYS A 6 -7.94 57.06 9.79
C LYS A 6 -7.24 55.87 10.41
N VAL A 7 -8.03 55.01 11.03
CA VAL A 7 -7.57 53.68 11.48
C VAL A 7 -7.45 52.76 10.27
N PHE A 8 -6.23 52.39 9.94
CA PHE A 8 -5.93 51.41 8.86
C PHE A 8 -5.94 50.03 9.48
N THR A 9 -7.04 49.29 9.34
CA THR A 9 -7.13 47.86 9.75
C THR A 9 -6.42 47.01 8.72
N VAL A 10 -5.22 46.52 9.08
CA VAL A 10 -4.49 45.53 8.28
C VAL A 10 -5.11 44.18 8.56
N LEU A 11 -5.88 43.66 7.61
CA LEU A 11 -6.31 42.26 7.61
C LEU A 11 -5.09 41.35 7.26
N LEU A 12 -4.47 40.80 8.28
CA LEU A 12 -3.51 39.68 8.12
C LEU A 12 -4.29 38.47 7.70
N GLY A 13 -4.33 38.20 6.40
CA GLY A 13 -4.82 36.93 5.86
C GLY A 13 -3.89 35.81 6.30
N PHE A 14 -4.33 34.96 7.24
CA PHE A 14 -3.70 33.70 7.53
C PHE A 14 -3.81 32.78 6.28
N VAL A 15 -2.77 32.76 5.48
CA VAL A 15 -2.58 31.72 4.47
C VAL A 15 -2.25 30.46 5.25
N GLY A 16 -3.27 29.64 5.51
CA GLY A 16 -3.10 28.32 6.11
C GLY A 16 -2.27 27.45 5.16
N PHE A 17 -0.99 27.30 5.45
CA PHE A 17 -0.18 26.26 4.84
C PHE A 17 -0.75 24.91 5.28
N SER A 18 -1.49 24.25 4.39
CA SER A 18 -1.84 22.84 4.56
C SER A 18 -0.54 22.06 4.53
N SER A 19 0.03 21.76 5.72
CA SER A 19 1.19 20.88 5.79
C SER A 19 0.78 19.48 5.33
N ALA A 20 1.50 18.91 4.39
CA ALA A 20 1.29 17.54 3.98
C ALA A 20 1.51 16.63 5.20
N GLN A 21 0.50 15.84 5.56
CA GLN A 21 0.64 14.82 6.61
C GLN A 21 1.32 13.60 6.00
N GLU A 22 2.36 13.11 6.66
CA GLU A 22 3.13 11.95 6.20
C GLU A 22 3.24 10.91 7.32
N LEU A 23 3.08 9.64 6.94
CA LEU A 23 3.33 8.47 7.76
C LEU A 23 4.23 7.53 6.97
N LYS A 24 5.35 7.10 7.57
CA LYS A 24 6.23 6.07 7.01
C LYS A 24 6.33 4.90 7.96
N ALA A 25 6.00 3.72 7.47
CA ALA A 25 6.08 2.45 8.18
C ALA A 25 7.08 1.51 7.51
N CYS A 26 8.07 1.04 8.24
CA CYS A 26 9.10 0.13 7.75
C CYS A 26 8.99 -1.23 8.41
N TYR A 27 9.17 -2.29 7.63
CA TYR A 27 9.01 -3.68 8.02
C TYR A 27 10.24 -4.50 7.64
N LYS A 28 10.50 -5.56 8.41
CA LYS A 28 11.40 -6.65 8.00
C LYS A 28 10.62 -7.93 7.79
N ALA A 29 10.94 -8.61 6.70
CA ALA A 29 10.44 -9.94 6.42
C ALA A 29 11.45 -11.00 6.83
N TYR A 30 10.94 -12.03 7.49
CA TYR A 30 11.69 -13.15 8.03
C TYR A 30 11.24 -14.44 7.35
N LEU A 31 12.21 -15.26 6.97
CA LEU A 31 12.00 -16.65 6.60
C LEU A 31 12.62 -17.50 7.73
N PHE A 32 11.78 -18.26 8.43
CA PHE A 32 12.13 -18.85 9.73
C PHE A 32 12.55 -17.74 10.73
N PHE A 33 13.81 -17.65 11.11
CA PHE A 33 14.36 -16.62 12.02
C PHE A 33 15.28 -15.62 11.33
N MET A 34 15.54 -15.81 10.04
CA MET A 34 16.49 -14.99 9.29
C MET A 34 15.79 -13.83 8.59
N PRO A 35 16.26 -12.59 8.77
CA PRO A 35 15.75 -11.46 8.01
C PRO A 35 16.20 -11.58 6.55
N VAL A 36 15.23 -11.65 5.63
CA VAL A 36 15.47 -11.89 4.19
C VAL A 36 15.12 -10.71 3.31
N ALA A 37 14.22 -9.84 3.77
CA ALA A 37 13.83 -8.64 3.04
C ALA A 37 13.42 -7.52 3.98
N GLU A 38 13.45 -6.30 3.47
CA GLU A 38 12.89 -5.12 4.12
C GLU A 38 12.01 -4.34 3.14
N THR A 39 11.04 -3.63 3.70
CA THR A 39 10.13 -2.76 2.95
C THR A 39 9.77 -1.56 3.80
N CYS A 40 9.62 -0.39 3.15
CA CYS A 40 8.94 0.74 3.78
C CYS A 40 7.78 1.17 2.90
N ILE A 41 6.70 1.60 3.54
CA ILE A 41 5.52 2.18 2.91
C ILE A 41 5.36 3.58 3.46
N THR A 42 5.27 4.56 2.57
CA THR A 42 5.06 5.96 2.90
C THR A 42 3.69 6.38 2.41
N TYR A 43 2.89 6.96 3.29
CA TYR A 43 1.58 7.54 3.02
C TYR A 43 1.69 9.05 3.16
N LYS A 44 1.30 9.79 2.12
CA LYS A 44 1.31 11.27 2.11
C LYS A 44 -0.07 11.77 1.75
N GLN A 45 -0.73 12.45 2.70
CA GLN A 45 -1.99 13.12 2.43
C GLN A 45 -1.74 14.57 2.06
N GLN A 46 -2.29 14.98 0.93
CA GLN A 46 -2.31 16.37 0.50
C GLN A 46 -3.69 16.68 -0.05
N ASN A 47 -4.41 17.58 0.62
CA ASN A 47 -5.80 17.89 0.30
C ASN A 47 -6.66 16.60 0.27
N ASN A 48 -7.41 16.40 -0.80
CA ASN A 48 -8.27 15.22 -1.02
C ASN A 48 -7.55 14.07 -1.75
N ASN A 49 -6.22 14.00 -1.68
CA ASN A 49 -5.45 12.92 -2.28
C ASN A 49 -4.57 12.25 -1.24
N LEU A 50 -4.46 10.94 -1.35
CA LEU A 50 -3.48 10.13 -0.65
C LEU A 50 -2.52 9.54 -1.67
N LYS A 51 -1.24 9.83 -1.51
CA LYS A 51 -0.16 9.18 -2.25
C LYS A 51 0.44 8.09 -1.39
N VAL A 52 0.55 6.89 -1.94
CA VAL A 52 1.23 5.76 -1.31
C VAL A 52 2.46 5.43 -2.13
N GLU A 53 3.60 5.28 -1.48
CA GLU A 53 4.85 4.86 -2.10
C GLU A 53 5.46 3.73 -1.28
N SER A 54 6.03 2.73 -1.93
CA SER A 54 6.74 1.66 -1.24
C SER A 54 7.94 1.16 -2.02
N PHE A 55 8.84 0.51 -1.31
CA PHE A 55 9.85 -0.35 -1.90
C PHE A 55 9.93 -1.66 -1.12
N VAL A 56 10.38 -2.71 -1.80
CA VAL A 56 10.77 -3.99 -1.19
C VAL A 56 12.14 -4.35 -1.72
N ARG A 57 13.06 -4.74 -0.84
CA ARG A 57 14.37 -5.26 -1.24
C ARG A 57 14.79 -6.45 -0.39
N THR A 58 15.45 -7.41 -1.02
CA THR A 58 16.10 -8.51 -0.29
C THR A 58 17.35 -8.01 0.41
N ILE A 59 17.57 -8.54 1.62
CA ILE A 59 18.75 -8.29 2.46
C ILE A 59 19.39 -9.62 2.88
N ASN A 60 20.62 -9.57 3.36
CA ASN A 60 21.34 -10.73 3.91
C ASN A 60 21.22 -11.98 3.01
N VAL A 61 20.84 -13.11 3.58
CA VAL A 61 20.67 -14.39 2.88
C VAL A 61 19.61 -14.34 1.78
N GLY A 62 18.64 -13.42 1.87
CA GLY A 62 17.65 -13.23 0.81
C GLY A 62 18.27 -12.83 -0.53
N LYS A 63 19.37 -12.08 -0.52
CA LYS A 63 20.14 -11.69 -1.73
C LYS A 63 20.81 -12.89 -2.40
N VAL A 64 21.20 -13.89 -1.62
CA VAL A 64 21.81 -15.13 -2.14
C VAL A 64 20.79 -16.00 -2.84
N VAL A 65 19.58 -16.05 -2.31
CA VAL A 65 18.46 -16.80 -2.93
C VAL A 65 18.00 -16.11 -4.21
N LYS A 66 17.70 -14.80 -4.13
CA LYS A 66 17.36 -13.97 -5.28
C LYS A 66 17.46 -12.49 -4.91
N ARG A 67 18.11 -11.70 -5.76
CA ARG A 67 18.11 -10.25 -5.64
C ARG A 67 16.74 -9.71 -6.09
N VAL A 68 16.04 -9.04 -5.18
CA VAL A 68 14.76 -8.37 -5.45
C VAL A 68 14.89 -6.90 -5.07
N TYR A 69 14.44 -6.03 -5.95
CA TYR A 69 14.28 -4.61 -5.70
C TYR A 69 13.05 -4.08 -6.43
N ASN A 70 11.94 -4.07 -5.72
CA ASN A 70 10.67 -3.60 -6.27
C ASN A 70 10.31 -2.25 -5.68
N LYS A 71 9.75 -1.36 -6.49
CA LYS A 71 9.18 -0.07 -6.08
C LYS A 71 7.78 0.04 -6.60
N GLY A 72 6.92 0.71 -5.86
CA GLY A 72 5.57 0.94 -6.33
C GLY A 72 4.90 2.09 -5.61
N GLY A 73 3.73 2.46 -6.10
CA GLY A 73 2.91 3.47 -5.47
C GLY A 73 1.55 3.61 -6.12
N ALA A 74 0.69 4.37 -5.45
CA ALA A 74 -0.64 4.70 -5.92
C ALA A 74 -1.00 6.14 -5.56
N GLU A 75 -1.80 6.77 -6.41
CA GLU A 75 -2.50 8.01 -6.14
C GLU A 75 -4.00 7.71 -5.99
N ILE A 76 -4.56 8.10 -4.86
CA ILE A 76 -5.89 7.70 -4.41
C ILE A 76 -6.67 8.95 -4.01
N LYS A 77 -7.89 9.09 -4.51
CA LYS A 77 -8.78 10.18 -4.15
C LYS A 77 -9.52 9.86 -2.84
N LEU A 78 -9.55 10.82 -1.94
CA LEU A 78 -10.27 10.76 -0.68
C LEU A 78 -11.62 11.48 -0.76
N PRO A 79 -12.60 11.15 0.09
CA PRO A 79 -12.57 10.10 1.10
C PRO A 79 -12.93 8.70 0.58
N ASP A 80 -13.33 8.55 -0.69
CA ASP A 80 -13.91 7.33 -1.24
C ASP A 80 -12.92 6.19 -1.44
N LEU A 81 -11.61 6.47 -1.34
CA LEU A 81 -10.53 5.58 -1.75
C LEU A 81 -10.65 5.19 -3.22
N SER A 82 -10.94 6.18 -4.08
CA SER A 82 -11.02 5.95 -5.53
C SER A 82 -9.63 5.98 -6.15
N PRO A 83 -9.18 4.91 -6.82
CA PRO A 83 -7.86 4.88 -7.44
C PRO A 83 -7.79 5.88 -8.60
N LYS A 84 -6.65 6.55 -8.75
CA LYS A 84 -6.34 7.42 -9.90
C LYS A 84 -5.22 6.84 -10.74
N ARG A 85 -4.15 6.43 -10.09
CA ARG A 85 -2.94 5.92 -10.72
C ARG A 85 -2.27 4.90 -9.84
N PHE A 86 -1.77 3.84 -10.44
CA PHE A 86 -0.91 2.84 -9.82
C PHE A 86 0.34 2.69 -10.68
N VAL A 87 1.49 2.55 -10.03
CA VAL A 87 2.77 2.26 -10.69
C VAL A 87 3.49 1.15 -9.94
N TYR A 88 4.15 0.27 -10.66
CA TYR A 88 4.97 -0.78 -10.07
C TYR A 88 6.18 -1.09 -10.96
N TYR A 89 7.34 -0.94 -10.39
CA TYR A 89 8.61 -1.32 -10.99
C TYR A 89 9.12 -2.56 -10.27
N GLN A 90 9.38 -3.61 -11.02
CA GLN A 90 9.79 -4.92 -10.54
C GLN A 90 11.15 -5.27 -11.11
N GLU A 91 12.10 -5.56 -10.21
CA GLU A 91 13.44 -6.04 -10.53
C GLU A 91 13.73 -7.25 -9.65
N GLU A 92 13.70 -8.45 -10.24
CA GLU A 92 13.83 -9.73 -9.55
C GLU A 92 14.84 -10.63 -10.26
N GLY A 93 16.10 -10.53 -9.88
CA GLY A 93 17.20 -11.17 -10.59
C GLY A 93 17.35 -10.60 -11.99
N GLU A 94 17.10 -11.43 -13.01
CA GLU A 94 17.15 -11.02 -14.42
C GLU A 94 15.81 -10.44 -14.94
N PHE A 95 14.73 -10.59 -14.17
CA PHE A 95 13.41 -10.11 -14.57
C PHE A 95 13.24 -8.64 -14.20
N LYS A 96 12.90 -7.82 -15.19
CA LYS A 96 12.68 -6.39 -15.02
C LYS A 96 11.43 -5.95 -15.75
N ARG A 97 10.53 -5.26 -15.05
CA ARG A 97 9.23 -4.85 -15.56
C ARG A 97 8.75 -3.55 -14.92
N TYR A 98 8.12 -2.69 -15.71
CA TYR A 98 7.33 -1.55 -15.26
C TYR A 98 5.87 -1.77 -15.60
N GLN A 99 4.97 -1.43 -14.68
CA GLN A 99 3.54 -1.43 -14.89
C GLN A 99 2.95 -0.10 -14.43
N GLU A 100 2.00 0.41 -15.19
CA GLU A 100 1.22 1.58 -14.84
C GLU A 100 -0.26 1.35 -15.16
N TYR A 101 -1.14 1.74 -14.24
CA TYR A 101 -2.58 1.75 -14.43
C TYR A 101 -3.11 3.15 -14.18
N ILE A 102 -3.93 3.67 -15.11
CA ILE A 102 -4.62 4.94 -15.01
C ILE A 102 -6.12 4.65 -14.94
N PHE A 103 -6.75 5.09 -13.85
CA PHE A 103 -8.19 4.92 -13.61
C PHE A 103 -8.93 6.21 -13.93
N GLY A 104 -9.91 6.14 -14.83
CA GLY A 104 -10.72 7.30 -15.21
C GLY A 104 -11.71 6.99 -16.31
N ASN A 105 -12.76 7.83 -16.44
CA ASN A 105 -13.75 7.75 -17.50
C ASN A 105 -14.37 6.36 -17.69
N GLY A 106 -14.61 5.64 -16.59
CA GLY A 106 -15.16 4.28 -16.62
C GLY A 106 -14.21 3.21 -17.18
N LYS A 107 -12.91 3.51 -17.26
CA LYS A 107 -11.89 2.64 -17.84
C LYS A 107 -10.68 2.50 -16.92
N ILE A 108 -9.92 1.41 -17.12
CA ILE A 108 -8.57 1.20 -16.62
C ILE A 108 -7.67 1.10 -17.83
N LYS A 109 -6.76 2.06 -18.01
CA LYS A 109 -5.71 1.99 -19.03
C LYS A 109 -4.47 1.42 -18.38
N THR A 110 -3.89 0.39 -18.98
CA THR A 110 -2.68 -0.26 -18.48
C THR A 110 -1.53 -0.09 -19.47
N THR A 111 -0.34 0.14 -18.94
CA THR A 111 0.93 0.08 -19.70
C THR A 111 1.83 -0.91 -19.00
N GLU A 112 2.33 -1.92 -19.74
CA GLU A 112 3.37 -2.83 -19.28
C GLU A 112 4.61 -2.64 -20.17
N ILE A 113 5.78 -2.44 -19.53
CA ILE A 113 7.08 -2.40 -20.20
C ILE A 113 7.94 -3.52 -19.63
N LYS A 114 8.40 -4.42 -20.48
CA LYS A 114 9.40 -5.44 -20.14
C LYS A 114 10.76 -5.02 -20.70
N TYR A 115 11.78 -5.31 -19.92
CA TYR A 115 13.14 -4.99 -20.29
C TYR A 115 13.93 -6.25 -20.63
N VAL A 116 14.90 -6.10 -21.53
CA VAL A 116 15.89 -7.14 -21.84
C VAL A 116 16.63 -7.50 -20.55
N LYS A 117 16.96 -8.76 -20.35
CA LYS A 117 17.68 -9.25 -19.17
C LYS A 117 18.95 -8.43 -18.92
N LEU A 118 19.14 -8.02 -17.65
CA LEU A 118 20.31 -7.27 -17.18
C LEU A 118 20.56 -5.94 -17.94
N SER A 119 19.53 -5.36 -18.55
CA SER A 119 19.61 -4.15 -19.35
C SER A 119 18.43 -3.21 -19.07
N ASP A 120 18.58 -1.93 -19.42
CA ASP A 120 17.49 -0.95 -19.45
C ASP A 120 16.85 -0.84 -20.84
N GLN A 121 17.27 -1.67 -21.77
CA GLN A 121 16.68 -1.72 -23.11
C GLN A 121 15.28 -2.32 -23.05
N ILE A 122 14.33 -1.66 -23.70
CA ILE A 122 12.95 -2.14 -23.78
C ILE A 122 12.90 -3.36 -24.71
N GLU A 123 12.43 -4.48 -24.20
CA GLU A 123 12.12 -5.69 -24.97
C GLU A 123 10.71 -5.60 -25.57
N LYS A 124 9.75 -5.17 -24.75
CA LYS A 124 8.34 -5.12 -25.14
C LYS A 124 7.61 -4.02 -24.39
N LYS A 125 6.71 -3.30 -25.09
CA LYS A 125 5.73 -2.39 -24.51
C LYS A 125 4.34 -2.83 -24.93
N GLU A 126 3.43 -2.97 -23.98
CA GLU A 126 2.01 -3.29 -24.19
C GLU A 126 1.13 -2.22 -23.55
N GLU A 127 0.10 -1.80 -24.26
CA GLU A 127 -0.94 -0.92 -23.75
C GLU A 127 -2.28 -1.59 -23.95
N LYS A 128 -3.13 -1.58 -22.91
CA LYS A 128 -4.46 -2.18 -22.95
C LYS A 128 -5.47 -1.30 -22.22
N GLU A 129 -6.74 -1.51 -22.52
CA GLU A 129 -7.84 -0.81 -21.89
C GLU A 129 -8.90 -1.82 -21.41
N TYR A 130 -9.36 -1.64 -20.17
CA TYR A 130 -10.37 -2.46 -19.53
C TYR A 130 -11.53 -1.60 -19.04
N ASN A 131 -12.74 -2.17 -19.00
CA ASN A 131 -13.88 -1.49 -18.37
C ASN A 131 -13.68 -1.48 -16.86
N TYR A 132 -13.85 -0.31 -16.23
CA TYR A 132 -13.82 -0.17 -14.78
C TYR A 132 -15.10 -0.74 -14.16
N ARG A 133 -14.98 -1.78 -13.35
CA ARG A 133 -16.09 -2.48 -12.67
C ARG A 133 -15.97 -2.41 -11.15
N GLY A 134 -15.32 -1.36 -10.63
CA GLY A 134 -15.10 -1.17 -9.20
C GLY A 134 -13.92 -1.98 -8.64
N TYR A 135 -13.07 -2.54 -9.51
CA TYR A 135 -11.80 -3.16 -9.11
C TYR A 135 -10.71 -2.09 -8.99
N VAL A 136 -9.95 -2.13 -7.91
CA VAL A 136 -8.95 -1.12 -7.59
C VAL A 136 -7.53 -1.72 -7.61
N ASP A 137 -6.51 -0.87 -7.64
CA ASP A 137 -5.11 -1.31 -7.55
C ASP A 137 -4.78 -1.96 -6.19
N PRO A 138 -3.64 -2.68 -6.07
CA PRO A 138 -3.25 -3.38 -4.85
C PRO A 138 -3.10 -2.49 -3.60
N TYR A 139 -2.62 -1.23 -3.72
CA TYR A 139 -2.50 -0.33 -2.58
C TYR A 139 -3.87 0.16 -2.11
N THR A 140 -4.71 0.55 -3.05
CA THR A 140 -6.10 0.93 -2.75
C THR A 140 -6.88 -0.24 -2.15
N ALA A 141 -6.70 -1.46 -2.68
CA ALA A 141 -7.32 -2.68 -2.15
C ALA A 141 -6.90 -2.94 -0.70
N SER A 142 -5.63 -2.73 -0.36
CA SER A 142 -5.13 -2.87 1.02
C SER A 142 -5.78 -1.86 1.95
N LEU A 143 -5.89 -0.59 1.55
CA LEU A 143 -6.55 0.46 2.37
C LEU A 143 -8.03 0.18 2.57
N ILE A 144 -8.73 -0.31 1.54
CA ILE A 144 -10.13 -0.74 1.64
C ILE A 144 -10.25 -1.90 2.64
N LEU A 145 -9.36 -2.90 2.57
CA LEU A 145 -9.34 -4.01 3.54
C LEU A 145 -9.13 -3.50 4.97
N TYR A 146 -8.19 -2.57 5.21
CA TYR A 146 -7.92 -2.02 6.54
C TYR A 146 -9.14 -1.27 7.08
N ARG A 147 -9.78 -0.45 6.25
CA ARG A 147 -11.00 0.28 6.60
C ARG A 147 -12.18 -0.65 6.89
N ASP A 148 -12.47 -1.56 5.98
CA ASP A 148 -13.69 -2.36 6.02
C ASP A 148 -13.62 -3.43 7.12
N SER A 149 -12.44 -4.02 7.36
CA SER A 149 -12.23 -4.97 8.47
C SER A 149 -12.36 -4.34 9.88
N ALA A 150 -12.32 -3.00 9.99
CA ALA A 150 -12.64 -2.30 11.23
C ALA A 150 -14.15 -2.15 11.45
N ARG A 151 -14.96 -2.39 10.43
CA ARG A 151 -16.42 -2.16 10.46
C ARG A 151 -17.22 -3.44 10.37
N VAL A 152 -16.74 -4.41 9.60
CA VAL A 152 -17.42 -5.68 9.35
C VAL A 152 -16.45 -6.85 9.44
N ASN A 153 -16.93 -7.95 10.04
CA ASN A 153 -16.08 -9.11 10.29
C ASN A 153 -15.80 -9.97 9.05
N LYS A 154 -16.57 -9.81 7.98
CA LYS A 154 -16.39 -10.55 6.71
C LYS A 154 -16.72 -9.65 5.54
N GLY A 155 -15.98 -9.82 4.46
CA GLY A 155 -16.22 -9.07 3.23
C GLY A 155 -15.36 -9.57 2.07
N THR A 156 -15.43 -8.84 0.98
CA THR A 156 -14.62 -9.13 -0.23
C THR A 156 -14.12 -7.82 -0.81
N VAL A 157 -12.81 -7.71 -1.02
CA VAL A 157 -12.19 -6.59 -1.73
C VAL A 157 -11.99 -6.97 -3.19
N LYS A 158 -12.31 -6.05 -4.10
CA LYS A 158 -12.10 -6.21 -5.54
C LYS A 158 -10.75 -5.61 -5.93
N MET A 159 -9.87 -6.40 -6.52
CA MET A 159 -8.53 -5.93 -6.92
C MET A 159 -8.27 -6.23 -8.39
N PHE A 160 -7.72 -5.23 -9.10
CA PHE A 160 -7.19 -5.38 -10.45
C PHE A 160 -5.67 -5.40 -10.39
N TYR A 161 -5.06 -6.46 -10.87
CA TYR A 161 -3.61 -6.60 -10.93
C TYR A 161 -3.19 -7.56 -12.03
N ASP A 162 -2.09 -7.28 -12.72
CA ASP A 162 -1.51 -8.10 -13.78
C ASP A 162 -2.53 -8.45 -14.89
N ASP A 163 -3.31 -7.42 -15.30
CA ASP A 163 -4.38 -7.50 -16.30
C ASP A 163 -5.54 -8.46 -15.94
N LYS A 164 -5.71 -8.77 -14.65
CA LYS A 164 -6.75 -9.65 -14.14
C LYS A 164 -7.55 -9.02 -13.00
N GLU A 165 -8.80 -9.42 -12.91
CA GLU A 165 -9.71 -9.10 -11.82
C GLU A 165 -9.65 -10.19 -10.74
N TYR A 166 -9.44 -9.79 -9.47
CA TYR A 166 -9.38 -10.67 -8.32
C TYR A 166 -10.42 -10.29 -7.28
N LEU A 167 -11.04 -11.29 -6.69
CA LEU A 167 -11.84 -11.16 -5.48
C LEU A 167 -11.00 -11.64 -4.31
N LEU A 168 -10.89 -10.80 -3.28
CA LEU A 168 -10.12 -11.07 -2.07
C LEU A 168 -11.11 -11.20 -0.90
N PRO A 169 -11.70 -12.38 -0.67
CA PRO A 169 -12.53 -12.60 0.51
C PRO A 169 -11.66 -12.55 1.76
N TYR A 170 -12.21 -11.92 2.81
CA TYR A 170 -11.54 -11.81 4.10
C TYR A 170 -12.50 -12.08 5.26
N SER A 171 -11.92 -12.47 6.39
CA SER A 171 -12.61 -12.61 7.67
C SER A 171 -11.73 -12.08 8.80
N VAL A 172 -12.33 -11.34 9.74
CA VAL A 172 -11.69 -11.01 11.02
C VAL A 172 -11.85 -12.23 11.93
N VAL A 173 -10.74 -12.89 12.25
CA VAL A 173 -10.73 -14.19 12.93
C VAL A 173 -10.27 -14.12 14.37
N GLY A 174 -9.85 -12.94 14.84
CA GLY A 174 -9.43 -12.77 16.23
C GLY A 174 -8.90 -11.38 16.51
N ARG A 175 -8.51 -11.20 17.77
CA ARG A 175 -7.86 -10.01 18.32
C ARG A 175 -6.70 -10.48 19.18
N GLU A 176 -5.53 -9.97 18.91
CA GLU A 176 -4.29 -10.41 19.57
C GLU A 176 -3.43 -9.21 19.96
N LYS A 177 -2.67 -9.34 21.05
CA LYS A 177 -1.59 -8.43 21.36
C LYS A 177 -0.37 -8.84 20.53
N ILE A 178 0.18 -7.91 19.74
CA ILE A 178 1.34 -8.12 18.88
C ILE A 178 2.48 -7.23 19.35
N ASP A 179 3.57 -7.85 19.74
CA ASP A 179 4.82 -7.16 20.06
C ASP A 179 5.73 -7.13 18.83
N THR A 180 6.23 -5.94 18.50
CA THR A 180 7.15 -5.68 17.39
C THR A 180 8.26 -4.75 17.84
N PRO A 181 9.36 -4.59 17.10
CA PRO A 181 10.39 -3.58 17.41
C PRO A 181 9.83 -2.14 17.48
N ALA A 182 8.74 -1.84 16.77
CA ALA A 182 8.11 -0.52 16.80
C ALA A 182 7.20 -0.31 18.04
N GLY A 183 6.92 -1.35 18.83
CA GLY A 183 6.06 -1.30 20.03
C GLY A 183 5.09 -2.46 20.15
N SER A 184 4.20 -2.36 21.14
CA SER A 184 3.12 -3.31 21.40
C SER A 184 1.80 -2.75 20.91
N PHE A 185 1.02 -3.59 20.23
CA PHE A 185 -0.23 -3.21 19.55
C PHE A 185 -1.34 -4.19 19.88
N ILE A 186 -2.56 -3.69 20.00
CA ILE A 186 -3.76 -4.54 20.02
C ILE A 186 -4.30 -4.59 18.60
N ALA A 187 -4.17 -5.73 17.97
CA ALA A 187 -4.46 -5.88 16.56
C ALA A 187 -5.59 -6.87 16.27
N ARG A 188 -6.47 -6.51 15.34
CA ARG A 188 -7.41 -7.46 14.73
C ARG A 188 -6.67 -8.33 13.74
N LYS A 189 -6.84 -9.63 13.86
CA LYS A 189 -6.29 -10.63 12.94
C LYS A 189 -7.26 -10.86 11.80
N ILE A 190 -6.78 -10.65 10.60
CA ILE A 190 -7.56 -10.81 9.37
C ILE A 190 -6.99 -11.99 8.60
N GLU A 191 -7.86 -12.88 8.20
CA GLU A 191 -7.58 -13.97 7.27
C GLU A 191 -8.08 -13.57 5.88
N VAL A 192 -7.20 -13.63 4.88
CA VAL A 192 -7.50 -13.31 3.47
C VAL A 192 -7.19 -14.53 2.61
N HIS A 193 -8.08 -14.85 1.69
CA HIS A 193 -7.92 -15.94 0.73
C HIS A 193 -7.72 -15.40 -0.69
N PRO A 194 -6.54 -14.88 -1.02
CA PRO A 194 -6.28 -14.36 -2.35
C PRO A 194 -5.98 -15.53 -3.30
N ASN A 195 -6.78 -15.70 -4.31
CA ASN A 195 -6.44 -16.63 -5.41
C ASN A 195 -5.67 -15.86 -6.49
N ILE A 196 -4.50 -15.30 -6.10
CA ILE A 196 -3.69 -14.45 -6.99
C ILE A 196 -2.62 -15.30 -7.67
N GLU A 197 -2.65 -15.30 -9.00
CA GLU A 197 -1.58 -15.81 -9.83
C GLU A 197 -0.63 -14.65 -10.19
N THR A 198 0.56 -14.65 -9.64
CA THR A 198 1.58 -13.64 -9.96
C THR A 198 2.61 -14.20 -10.95
N LYS A 199 3.16 -13.33 -11.82
CA LYS A 199 4.27 -13.68 -12.71
C LYS A 199 5.63 -13.65 -12.02
N GLY A 200 5.71 -13.12 -10.79
CA GLY A 200 6.93 -13.02 -9.99
C GLY A 200 7.34 -14.32 -9.29
N LEU A 201 8.51 -14.28 -8.66
CA LEU A 201 9.07 -15.39 -7.89
C LEU A 201 8.20 -15.76 -6.68
N LEU A 202 7.69 -14.75 -6.01
CA LEU A 202 6.85 -14.93 -4.84
C LEU A 202 5.44 -15.21 -5.30
N LYS A 203 5.10 -16.49 -5.39
CA LYS A 203 3.73 -16.95 -5.60
C LYS A 203 3.15 -17.34 -4.25
N PRO A 204 2.56 -16.38 -3.51
CA PRO A 204 1.95 -16.69 -2.22
C PRO A 204 0.76 -17.61 -2.49
N ARG A 205 0.74 -18.75 -1.83
CA ARG A 205 -0.31 -19.75 -1.93
C ARG A 205 -1.11 -19.80 -0.63
N GLY A 206 -2.41 -20.06 -0.76
CA GLY A 206 -3.26 -20.27 0.40
C GLY A 206 -3.62 -18.99 1.13
N THR A 207 -3.73 -19.09 2.44
CA THR A 207 -4.23 -18.06 3.33
C THR A 207 -3.14 -17.07 3.70
N TRP A 208 -3.48 -15.77 3.66
CA TRP A 208 -2.67 -14.70 4.22
C TRP A 208 -3.27 -14.27 5.55
N TYR A 209 -2.42 -13.98 6.51
CA TYR A 209 -2.82 -13.39 7.78
C TYR A 209 -2.23 -12.00 7.90
N LEU A 210 -3.07 -11.03 8.29
CA LEU A 210 -2.68 -9.67 8.56
C LEU A 210 -3.15 -9.29 9.97
N TRP A 211 -2.31 -8.59 10.71
CA TRP A 211 -2.64 -7.98 12.00
C TRP A 211 -2.63 -6.49 11.85
N ILE A 212 -3.80 -5.88 11.98
CA ILE A 212 -4.01 -4.44 11.83
C ILE A 212 -4.28 -3.85 13.20
N ASP A 213 -3.45 -2.91 13.61
CA ASP A 213 -3.63 -2.19 14.88
C ASP A 213 -4.98 -1.48 14.92
N GLU A 214 -5.70 -1.65 16.01
CA GLU A 214 -7.06 -1.12 16.15
C GLU A 214 -7.09 0.40 16.35
N GLU A 215 -6.03 0.96 16.90
CA GLU A 215 -5.94 2.39 17.17
C GLU A 215 -5.58 3.18 15.91
N THR A 216 -4.58 2.75 15.16
CA THR A 216 -4.02 3.50 14.04
C THR A 216 -4.44 3.00 12.66
N ASN A 217 -5.04 1.80 12.57
CA ASN A 217 -5.28 1.05 11.32
C ASN A 217 -4.01 0.68 10.55
N LEU A 218 -2.85 0.70 11.21
CA LEU A 218 -1.57 0.33 10.62
C LEU A 218 -1.40 -1.20 10.64
N PRO A 219 -0.97 -1.85 9.55
CA PRO A 219 -0.57 -3.25 9.59
C PRO A 219 0.70 -3.37 10.44
N VAL A 220 0.68 -4.24 11.46
CA VAL A 220 1.82 -4.44 12.38
C VAL A 220 2.53 -5.76 12.14
N ARG A 221 1.82 -6.75 11.56
CA ARG A 221 2.36 -8.05 11.19
C ARG A 221 1.63 -8.59 9.98
N MET A 222 2.34 -9.35 9.15
CA MET A 222 1.77 -10.12 8.05
C MET A 222 2.44 -11.50 7.98
N GLU A 223 1.67 -12.53 7.68
CA GLU A 223 2.17 -13.88 7.38
C GLU A 223 1.65 -14.35 6.05
N LEU A 224 2.57 -14.87 5.23
CA LEU A 224 2.30 -15.45 3.93
C LEU A 224 2.82 -16.88 3.90
N LYS A 225 2.02 -17.81 3.38
CA LYS A 225 2.46 -19.18 3.12
C LYS A 225 3.00 -19.29 1.71
N PHE A 226 4.13 -19.97 1.57
CA PHE A 226 4.77 -20.29 0.30
C PHE A 226 4.93 -21.81 0.18
N ALA A 227 5.31 -22.30 -1.00
CA ALA A 227 5.56 -23.73 -1.21
C ALA A 227 6.67 -24.31 -0.29
N ILE A 228 7.63 -23.46 0.11
CA ILE A 228 8.80 -23.83 0.93
C ILE A 228 8.70 -23.35 2.40
N GLY A 229 7.49 -23.04 2.88
CA GLY A 229 7.29 -22.55 4.26
C GLY A 229 6.47 -21.29 4.35
N SER A 230 6.65 -20.56 5.44
CA SER A 230 5.98 -19.27 5.66
C SER A 230 6.99 -18.15 5.86
N ALA A 231 6.69 -16.97 5.33
CA ALA A 231 7.39 -15.74 5.65
C ALA A 231 6.49 -14.84 6.52
N SER A 232 7.09 -14.18 7.49
CA SER A 232 6.40 -13.18 8.29
C SER A 232 7.08 -11.82 8.13
N ALA A 233 6.29 -10.77 7.96
CA ALA A 233 6.77 -9.39 8.02
C ALA A 233 6.29 -8.76 9.32
N ARG A 234 7.16 -7.99 10.00
CA ARG A 234 6.87 -7.29 11.25
C ARG A 234 7.24 -5.83 11.13
N LEU A 235 6.45 -4.99 11.78
CA LEU A 235 6.70 -3.55 11.85
C LEU A 235 7.96 -3.28 12.68
N GLU A 236 8.96 -2.62 12.07
CA GLU A 236 10.23 -2.28 12.70
C GLU A 236 10.25 -0.84 13.21
N LYS A 237 9.68 0.07 12.43
CA LYS A 237 9.75 1.51 12.70
C LYS A 237 8.56 2.25 12.10
N VAL A 238 8.09 3.28 12.81
CA VAL A 238 7.07 4.23 12.35
C VAL A 238 7.61 5.65 12.52
N GLU A 239 7.50 6.46 11.49
CA GLU A 239 7.89 7.87 11.45
C GLU A 239 6.71 8.72 10.97
N GLY A 240 6.59 9.95 11.47
CA GLY A 240 5.54 10.89 11.09
C GLY A 240 4.23 10.73 11.86
N ASP A 241 3.11 11.08 11.23
CA ASP A 241 1.78 11.06 11.86
C ASP A 241 1.20 9.63 11.94
N LYS A 242 1.33 9.01 13.11
CA LYS A 242 0.82 7.65 13.36
C LYS A 242 -0.70 7.53 13.18
N ASN A 243 -1.44 8.62 13.31
CA ASN A 243 -2.90 8.63 13.18
C ASN A 243 -3.39 8.85 11.74
N LEU A 244 -2.49 9.10 10.78
CA LEU A 244 -2.85 9.41 9.41
C LEU A 244 -3.81 8.37 8.81
N LEU A 245 -3.47 7.07 8.91
CA LEU A 245 -4.35 6.03 8.36
C LEU A 245 -5.69 5.97 9.06
N ARG A 246 -5.75 6.11 10.39
CA ARG A 246 -7.02 6.19 11.12
C ARG A 246 -7.87 7.34 10.59
N ASN A 247 -7.29 8.53 10.46
CA ASN A 247 -8.00 9.73 10.03
C ASN A 247 -8.54 9.58 8.59
N VAL A 248 -7.71 9.11 7.66
CA VAL A 248 -8.08 8.89 6.26
C VAL A 248 -9.16 7.81 6.12
N LEU A 249 -9.04 6.71 6.87
CA LEU A 249 -9.94 5.55 6.74
C LEU A 249 -11.25 5.70 7.54
N SER A 250 -11.30 6.62 8.51
CA SER A 250 -12.51 6.92 9.31
C SER A 250 -13.36 8.01 8.70
N ALA A 251 -12.85 8.79 7.75
CA ALA A 251 -13.61 9.86 7.10
C ALA A 251 -14.92 9.30 6.50
N LYS A 252 -16.05 9.91 6.89
CA LYS A 252 -17.37 9.55 6.35
C LYS A 252 -17.44 9.96 4.88
N ARG A 253 -18.09 9.12 4.08
CA ARG A 253 -18.50 9.45 2.72
C ARG A 253 -19.49 10.60 2.71
#